data_1d9528828745063a894cadbeb42b8b9a
#
_entry.id   1d9528828745063a894cadbeb42b8b9a
#
_cell.length_a   1.000
_cell.length_b   1.000
_cell.length_c   1.000
_cell.angle_alpha   90.00
_cell.angle_beta   90.00
_cell.angle_gamma   90.00
#
_symmetry.space_group_name_H-M   'P 1'
#
loop_
_entity.id
_entity.type
_entity.pdbx_description
1 polymer ?
#
loop_
_entity_poly.entity_id
_entity_poly.type
_entity_poly.pdbx_seq_one_letter_code
_entity_poly.pdbx_strand_id
1 'polypeptide(L)'
;AVIFYAFVIIAVGFVMNPGDIIASQEATGLVTADAMAAAFNTKIMAKVIIVGGMCGIVTSWNSFLLGGSRAMYSMAESYMIPKFFAKLHPKHKTPVNALILIGILTMLAPFAGRKMLVWISDAGNFGCCFAYCMVALSFMILRKKEPDMPRPYKVPCYKFFGTMAVIMSGFMVAMYCIPGSGGNLILQEWLMVLGWSALGGVFYV
;
A
#
# COMPACT_ATOMS: atom_id res chain seq x y z
N ALA A 1 -6.02 -3.57 -14.47
CA ALA A 1 -4.69 -3.75 -13.88
C ALA A 1 -4.20 -5.20 -14.02
N VAL A 2 -4.93 -6.22 -13.51
CA VAL A 2 -4.48 -7.63 -13.49
C VAL A 2 -4.12 -8.16 -14.88
N ILE A 3 -4.99 -7.94 -15.87
CA ILE A 3 -4.73 -8.36 -17.26
C ILE A 3 -3.46 -7.69 -17.80
N PHE A 4 -3.26 -6.40 -17.53
CA PHE A 4 -2.06 -5.69 -17.96
C PHE A 4 -0.79 -6.25 -17.32
N TYR A 5 -0.80 -6.52 -16.01
CA TYR A 5 0.34 -7.14 -15.34
C TYR A 5 0.63 -8.55 -15.87
N ALA A 6 -0.40 -9.36 -16.14
CA ALA A 6 -0.21 -10.67 -16.75
C ALA A 6 0.48 -10.57 -18.12
N PHE A 7 0.08 -9.63 -18.96
CA PHE A 7 0.75 -9.39 -20.24
C PHE A 7 2.21 -8.99 -20.09
N VAL A 8 2.52 -8.12 -19.13
CA VAL A 8 3.91 -7.71 -18.87
C VAL A 8 4.75 -8.90 -18.41
N ILE A 9 4.25 -9.72 -17.49
CA ILE A 9 4.96 -10.91 -16.99
C ILE A 9 5.22 -11.90 -18.14
N ILE A 10 4.20 -12.17 -18.96
CA ILE A 10 4.31 -13.05 -20.13
C ILE A 10 5.34 -12.48 -21.11
N ALA A 11 5.28 -11.19 -21.43
CA ALA A 11 6.22 -10.55 -22.36
C ALA A 11 7.67 -10.65 -21.88
N VAL A 12 7.92 -10.42 -20.58
CA VAL A 12 9.26 -10.58 -19.98
C VAL A 12 9.73 -12.04 -20.08
N GLY A 13 8.85 -13.00 -19.76
CA GLY A 13 9.17 -14.43 -19.83
C GLY A 13 9.44 -14.95 -21.25
N PHE A 14 8.91 -14.28 -22.30
CA PHE A 14 9.26 -14.60 -23.70
C PHE A 14 10.63 -14.04 -24.14
N VAL A 15 11.09 -12.97 -23.50
CA VAL A 15 12.32 -12.27 -23.90
C VAL A 15 13.53 -12.73 -23.09
N MET A 16 13.34 -13.09 -21.82
CA MET A 16 14.44 -13.44 -20.91
C MET A 16 14.27 -14.87 -20.37
N ASN A 17 15.38 -15.60 -20.24
CA ASN A 17 15.38 -16.87 -19.53
C ASN A 17 15.21 -16.67 -18.01
N PRO A 18 14.69 -17.68 -17.28
CA PRO A 18 14.53 -17.57 -15.83
C PRO A 18 15.82 -17.22 -15.07
N GLY A 19 16.99 -17.73 -15.54
CA GLY A 19 18.28 -17.40 -14.95
C GLY A 19 18.66 -15.92 -15.12
N ASP A 20 18.39 -15.35 -16.29
CA ASP A 20 18.66 -13.94 -16.58
C ASP A 20 17.73 -13.01 -15.78
N ILE A 21 16.48 -13.44 -15.55
CA ILE A 21 15.52 -12.71 -14.71
C ILE A 21 16.03 -12.62 -13.27
N ILE A 22 16.52 -13.74 -12.72
CA ILE A 22 17.07 -13.76 -11.36
C ILE A 22 18.33 -12.89 -11.27
N ALA A 23 19.25 -13.02 -12.22
CA ALA A 23 20.46 -12.21 -12.28
C ALA A 23 20.16 -10.71 -12.39
N SER A 24 19.20 -10.31 -13.22
CA SER A 24 18.73 -8.93 -13.34
C SER A 24 18.09 -8.42 -12.05
N GLN A 25 17.29 -9.23 -11.39
CA GLN A 25 16.68 -8.90 -10.11
C GLN A 25 17.72 -8.62 -9.01
N GLU A 26 18.79 -9.43 -8.96
CA GLU A 26 19.86 -9.26 -7.99
C GLU A 26 20.78 -8.06 -8.32
N ALA A 27 21.07 -7.84 -9.59
CA ALA A 27 21.99 -6.81 -10.04
C ALA A 27 21.37 -5.40 -10.02
N THR A 28 20.23 -5.23 -10.67
CA THR A 28 19.59 -3.93 -10.90
C THR A 28 18.24 -3.78 -10.20
N GLY A 29 17.50 -4.88 -10.05
CA GLY A 29 16.11 -4.88 -9.60
C GLY A 29 15.14 -4.30 -10.65
N LEU A 30 15.58 -4.07 -11.89
CA LEU A 30 14.82 -3.45 -12.97
C LEU A 30 14.56 -4.41 -14.13
N VAL A 31 14.04 -5.60 -13.80
CA VAL A 31 13.84 -6.71 -14.76
C VAL A 31 13.12 -6.28 -16.05
N THR A 32 12.08 -5.46 -15.96
CA THR A 32 11.34 -4.97 -17.13
C THR A 32 12.18 -4.06 -18.03
N ALA A 33 13.07 -3.26 -17.46
CA ALA A 33 13.98 -2.42 -18.25
C ALA A 33 15.05 -3.23 -18.96
N ASP A 34 15.58 -4.25 -18.29
CA ASP A 34 16.57 -5.18 -18.87
C ASP A 34 15.94 -6.05 -19.96
N ALA A 35 14.70 -6.53 -19.75
CA ALA A 35 13.92 -7.23 -20.76
C ALA A 35 13.69 -6.36 -21.99
N MET A 36 13.39 -5.08 -21.81
CA MET A 36 13.20 -4.14 -22.92
C MET A 36 14.52 -3.89 -23.68
N ALA A 37 15.64 -3.78 -22.95
CA ALA A 37 16.94 -3.67 -23.57
C ALA A 37 17.31 -4.91 -24.40
N ALA A 38 16.99 -6.09 -23.90
CA ALA A 38 17.21 -7.36 -24.61
C ALA A 38 16.31 -7.49 -25.85
N ALA A 39 15.02 -7.17 -25.74
CA ALA A 39 14.06 -7.26 -26.84
C ALA A 39 14.43 -6.38 -28.03
N PHE A 40 14.89 -5.16 -27.78
CA PHE A 40 15.23 -4.19 -28.83
C PHE A 40 16.73 -4.09 -29.11
N ASN A 41 17.54 -4.90 -28.43
CA ASN A 41 19.00 -4.89 -28.50
C ASN A 41 19.60 -3.48 -28.38
N THR A 42 19.01 -2.64 -27.53
CA THR A 42 19.44 -1.26 -27.31
C THR A 42 19.14 -0.78 -25.86
N LYS A 43 20.12 -0.12 -25.24
CA LYS A 43 19.97 0.47 -23.90
C LYS A 43 19.04 1.69 -23.87
N ILE A 44 18.70 2.29 -25.04
CA ILE A 44 17.84 3.45 -25.10
C ILE A 44 16.41 3.10 -24.65
N MET A 45 15.91 1.93 -25.06
CA MET A 45 14.57 1.48 -24.69
C MET A 45 14.43 1.19 -23.18
N ALA A 46 15.48 0.68 -22.57
CA ALA A 46 15.52 0.55 -21.10
C ALA A 46 15.39 1.92 -20.40
N LYS A 47 16.09 2.95 -20.89
CA LYS A 47 15.98 4.32 -20.34
C LYS A 47 14.57 4.88 -20.49
N VAL A 48 13.89 4.64 -21.59
CA VAL A 48 12.50 5.08 -21.82
C VAL A 48 11.56 4.48 -20.76
N ILE A 49 11.67 3.17 -20.52
CA ILE A 49 10.87 2.51 -19.47
C ILE A 49 11.20 3.06 -18.07
N ILE A 50 12.47 3.29 -17.76
CA ILE A 50 12.89 3.85 -16.47
C ILE A 50 12.28 5.24 -16.27
N VAL A 51 12.34 6.11 -17.27
CA VAL A 51 11.71 7.46 -17.20
C VAL A 51 10.21 7.34 -17.01
N GLY A 52 9.52 6.48 -17.77
CA GLY A 52 8.10 6.23 -17.59
C GLY A 52 7.76 5.71 -16.18
N GLY A 53 8.56 4.79 -15.66
CA GLY A 53 8.44 4.29 -14.29
C GLY A 53 8.63 5.40 -13.23
N MET A 54 9.62 6.27 -13.41
CA MET A 54 9.84 7.42 -12.52
C MET A 54 8.62 8.37 -12.51
N CYS A 55 8.04 8.68 -13.67
CA CYS A 55 6.82 9.48 -13.77
C CYS A 55 5.66 8.81 -13.00
N GLY A 56 5.51 7.49 -13.13
CA GLY A 56 4.52 6.71 -12.40
C GLY A 56 4.73 6.76 -10.88
N ILE A 57 5.97 6.65 -10.42
CA ILE A 57 6.32 6.75 -8.99
C ILE A 57 5.97 8.13 -8.44
N VAL A 58 6.32 9.20 -9.14
CA VAL A 58 5.99 10.58 -8.71
C VAL A 58 4.49 10.78 -8.59
N THR A 59 3.72 10.29 -9.55
CA THR A 59 2.25 10.37 -9.53
C THR A 59 1.66 9.58 -8.37
N SER A 60 2.13 8.36 -8.14
CA SER A 60 1.68 7.51 -7.04
C SER A 60 2.03 8.11 -5.68
N TRP A 61 3.25 8.63 -5.53
CA TRP A 61 3.68 9.30 -4.31
C TRP A 61 2.79 10.50 -3.96
N ASN A 62 2.48 11.34 -4.95
CA ASN A 62 1.57 12.46 -4.74
C ASN A 62 0.18 11.99 -4.28
N SER A 63 -0.34 10.92 -4.86
CA SER A 63 -1.64 10.34 -4.49
C SER A 63 -1.63 9.81 -3.05
N PHE A 64 -0.58 9.10 -2.63
CA PHE A 64 -0.42 8.61 -1.25
C PHE A 64 -0.27 9.75 -0.25
N LEU A 65 0.47 10.80 -0.58
CA LEU A 65 0.63 11.99 0.26
C LEU A 65 -0.72 12.68 0.51
N LEU A 66 -1.50 12.86 -0.56
CA LEU A 66 -2.84 13.45 -0.48
C LEU A 66 -3.81 12.55 0.29
N GLY A 67 -3.83 11.25 0.01
CA GLY A 67 -4.68 10.29 0.70
C GLY A 67 -4.35 10.18 2.19
N GLY A 68 -3.08 10.03 2.53
CA GLY A 68 -2.60 9.97 3.91
C GLY A 68 -2.90 11.23 4.72
N SER A 69 -2.69 12.41 4.13
CA SER A 69 -2.99 13.68 4.81
C SER A 69 -4.49 13.87 5.08
N ARG A 70 -5.36 13.44 4.16
CA ARG A 70 -6.81 13.48 4.36
C ARG A 70 -7.28 12.47 5.40
N ALA A 71 -6.70 11.27 5.43
CA ALA A 71 -6.98 10.28 6.47
C ALA A 71 -6.59 10.82 7.86
N MET A 72 -5.40 11.42 8.01
CA MET A 72 -5.00 12.08 9.25
C MET A 72 -5.94 13.23 9.63
N TYR A 73 -6.36 14.03 8.67
CA TYR A 73 -7.34 15.09 8.90
C TYR A 73 -8.65 14.52 9.48
N SER A 74 -9.21 13.49 8.86
CA SER A 74 -10.45 12.85 9.30
C SER A 74 -10.32 12.25 10.71
N MET A 75 -9.18 11.62 11.02
CA MET A 75 -8.89 11.12 12.36
C MET A 75 -8.78 12.24 13.39
N ALA A 76 -8.16 13.37 13.03
CA ALA A 76 -8.05 14.54 13.92
C ALA A 76 -9.40 15.23 14.15
N GLU A 77 -10.27 15.26 13.14
CA GLU A 77 -11.64 15.79 13.26
C GLU A 77 -12.50 14.90 14.17
N SER A 78 -12.29 13.59 14.12
CA SER A 78 -12.93 12.59 15.00
C SER A 78 -12.30 12.49 16.40
N TYR A 79 -11.36 13.36 16.76
CA TYR A 79 -10.65 13.38 18.05
C TYR A 79 -9.77 12.14 18.33
N MET A 80 -9.45 11.34 17.31
CA MET A 80 -8.60 10.16 17.46
C MET A 80 -7.10 10.51 17.52
N ILE A 81 -6.72 11.69 16.99
CA ILE A 81 -5.36 12.26 17.05
C ILE A 81 -5.46 13.77 17.37
N PRO A 82 -4.36 14.43 17.78
CA PRO A 82 -4.39 15.84 18.16
C PRO A 82 -5.02 16.77 17.11
N LYS A 83 -5.87 17.69 17.55
CA LYS A 83 -6.55 18.69 16.69
C LYS A 83 -5.61 19.56 15.86
N PHE A 84 -4.32 19.58 16.17
CA PHE A 84 -3.29 20.26 15.38
C PHE A 84 -3.31 19.82 13.92
N PHE A 85 -3.62 18.55 13.64
CA PHE A 85 -3.69 17.98 12.29
C PHE A 85 -5.02 18.26 11.57
N ALA A 86 -6.05 18.73 12.30
CA ALA A 86 -7.33 19.15 11.72
C ALA A 86 -7.30 20.58 11.13
N LYS A 87 -6.16 21.27 11.20
CA LYS A 87 -6.02 22.64 10.70
C LYS A 87 -5.90 22.66 9.19
N LEU A 88 -6.90 23.26 8.52
CA LEU A 88 -6.90 23.43 7.07
C LEU A 88 -6.29 24.77 6.66
N HIS A 89 -5.61 24.79 5.53
CA HIS A 89 -5.12 26.03 4.93
C HIS A 89 -6.30 26.93 4.50
N PRO A 90 -6.30 28.25 4.84
CA PRO A 90 -7.45 29.12 4.58
C PRO A 90 -7.87 29.18 3.11
N LYS A 91 -6.90 29.23 2.19
CA LYS A 91 -7.14 29.37 0.75
C LYS A 91 -7.34 28.01 0.06
N HIS A 92 -6.51 27.02 0.35
CA HIS A 92 -6.46 25.75 -0.41
C HIS A 92 -7.26 24.62 0.25
N LYS A 93 -7.76 24.82 1.47
CA LYS A 93 -8.54 23.82 2.23
C LYS A 93 -7.82 22.45 2.34
N THR A 94 -6.50 22.49 2.40
CA THR A 94 -5.63 21.29 2.55
C THR A 94 -5.09 21.20 3.98
N PRO A 95 -4.91 20.00 4.55
CA PRO A 95 -4.38 19.81 5.90
C PRO A 95 -2.83 19.92 5.88
N VAL A 96 -2.32 21.15 5.93
CA VAL A 96 -0.89 21.46 5.75
C VAL A 96 -0.03 20.76 6.80
N ASN A 97 -0.47 20.73 8.06
CA ASN A 97 0.31 20.15 9.15
C ASN A 97 0.51 18.64 8.95
N ALA A 98 -0.54 17.94 8.49
CA ALA A 98 -0.45 16.52 8.16
C ALA A 98 0.46 16.28 6.93
N LEU A 99 0.36 17.13 5.90
CA LEU A 99 1.24 17.07 4.73
C LEU A 99 2.71 17.27 5.08
N ILE A 100 3.02 18.26 5.94
CA ILE A 100 4.39 18.53 6.38
C ILE A 100 4.94 17.34 7.16
N LEU A 101 4.17 16.78 8.10
CA LEU A 101 4.62 15.63 8.89
C LEU A 101 4.93 14.43 8.00
N ILE A 102 3.98 14.05 7.10
CA ILE A 102 4.18 12.93 6.18
C ILE A 102 5.36 13.22 5.25
N GLY A 103 5.48 14.45 4.73
CA GLY A 103 6.58 14.88 3.87
C GLY A 103 7.95 14.73 4.54
N ILE A 104 8.08 15.18 5.79
CA ILE A 104 9.33 15.03 6.55
C ILE A 104 9.66 13.55 6.76
N LEU A 105 8.69 12.73 7.20
CA LEU A 105 8.91 11.30 7.43
C LEU A 105 9.32 10.58 6.15
N THR A 106 8.69 10.90 5.02
CA THR A 106 9.04 10.30 3.73
C THR A 106 10.41 10.76 3.21
N MET A 107 10.82 12.00 3.49
CA MET A 107 12.18 12.47 3.16
C MET A 107 13.26 11.79 4.01
N LEU A 108 12.97 11.46 5.27
CA LEU A 108 13.92 10.80 6.15
C LEU A 108 14.06 9.30 5.87
N ALA A 109 13.02 8.64 5.35
CA ALA A 109 13.01 7.20 5.13
C ALA A 109 14.18 6.67 4.27
N PRO A 110 14.61 7.30 3.16
CA PRO A 110 15.73 6.83 2.34
C PRO A 110 17.08 6.82 3.06
N PHE A 111 17.28 7.71 4.05
CA PHE A 111 18.53 7.78 4.82
C PHE A 111 18.72 6.56 5.75
N ALA A 112 17.64 5.87 6.08
CA ALA A 112 17.67 4.63 6.87
C ALA A 112 18.08 3.38 6.06
N GLY A 113 18.30 3.54 4.74
CA GLY A 113 18.77 2.50 3.84
C GLY A 113 17.65 1.59 3.28
N ARG A 114 18.01 0.80 2.25
CA ARG A 114 17.07 -0.02 1.49
C ARG A 114 16.31 -1.04 2.37
N LYS A 115 16.97 -1.63 3.36
CA LYS A 115 16.33 -2.61 4.26
C LYS A 115 15.19 -2.00 5.06
N MET A 116 15.40 -0.80 5.58
CA MET A 116 14.38 -0.07 6.34
C MET A 116 13.15 0.26 5.48
N LEU A 117 13.36 0.63 4.20
CA LEU A 117 12.26 0.89 3.27
C LEU A 117 11.41 -0.36 3.02
N VAL A 118 12.03 -1.53 2.90
CA VAL A 118 11.31 -2.81 2.78
C VAL A 118 10.48 -3.07 4.03
N TRP A 119 11.06 -2.97 5.22
CA TRP A 119 10.35 -3.19 6.48
C TRP A 119 9.16 -2.25 6.69
N ILE A 120 9.32 -0.96 6.36
CA ILE A 120 8.21 0.02 6.42
C ILE A 120 7.11 -0.35 5.43
N SER A 121 7.48 -0.77 4.21
CA SER A 121 6.53 -1.17 3.18
C SER A 121 5.73 -2.39 3.60
N ASP A 122 6.39 -3.43 4.13
CA ASP A 122 5.74 -4.68 4.51
C ASP A 122 4.86 -4.50 5.75
N ALA A 123 5.32 -3.75 6.75
CA ALA A 123 4.50 -3.37 7.90
C ALA A 123 3.27 -2.54 7.48
N GLY A 124 3.44 -1.61 6.51
CA GLY A 124 2.35 -0.81 5.95
C GLY A 124 1.33 -1.66 5.19
N ASN A 125 1.81 -2.59 4.36
CA ASN A 125 0.95 -3.52 3.61
C ASN A 125 0.13 -4.43 4.54
N PHE A 126 0.75 -4.95 5.60
CA PHE A 126 0.04 -5.69 6.65
C PHE A 126 -1.09 -4.86 7.25
N GLY A 127 -0.80 -3.60 7.63
CA GLY A 127 -1.80 -2.68 8.18
C GLY A 127 -2.97 -2.43 7.21
N CYS A 128 -2.69 -2.27 5.92
CA CYS A 128 -3.73 -2.14 4.88
C CYS A 128 -4.59 -3.41 4.76
N CYS A 129 -3.99 -4.60 4.72
CA CYS A 129 -4.71 -5.86 4.65
C CYS A 129 -5.60 -6.07 5.89
N PHE A 130 -5.08 -5.73 7.07
CA PHE A 130 -5.84 -5.78 8.32
C PHE A 130 -7.03 -4.81 8.29
N ALA A 131 -6.83 -3.57 7.82
CA ALA A 131 -7.90 -2.59 7.67
C ALA A 131 -8.98 -3.08 6.71
N TYR A 132 -8.62 -3.67 5.57
CA TYR A 132 -9.60 -4.24 4.64
C TYR A 132 -10.40 -5.38 5.28
N CYS A 133 -9.76 -6.24 6.08
CA CYS A 133 -10.46 -7.29 6.82
C CYS A 133 -11.48 -6.69 7.80
N MET A 134 -11.09 -5.67 8.57
CA MET A 134 -11.98 -4.99 9.52
C MET A 134 -13.15 -4.28 8.83
N VAL A 135 -12.91 -3.64 7.68
CA VAL A 135 -13.97 -3.00 6.87
C VAL A 135 -14.93 -4.05 6.34
N ALA A 136 -14.43 -5.18 5.83
CA ALA A 136 -15.29 -6.26 5.33
C ALA A 136 -16.15 -6.89 6.44
N LEU A 137 -15.56 -7.09 7.63
CA LEU A 137 -16.29 -7.55 8.82
C LEU A 137 -17.36 -6.54 9.25
N SER A 138 -17.01 -5.27 9.33
CA SER A 138 -17.92 -4.18 9.69
C SER A 138 -19.10 -4.10 8.70
N PHE A 139 -18.82 -4.25 7.41
CA PHE A 139 -19.86 -4.31 6.37
C PHE A 139 -20.87 -5.45 6.62
N MET A 140 -20.39 -6.64 6.96
CA MET A 140 -21.26 -7.79 7.23
C MET A 140 -22.06 -7.62 8.52
N ILE A 141 -21.44 -7.10 9.58
CA ILE A 141 -22.08 -6.86 10.87
C ILE A 141 -23.16 -5.79 10.75
N LEU A 142 -22.85 -4.67 10.09
CA LEU A 142 -23.77 -3.54 9.93
C LEU A 142 -25.01 -3.93 9.11
N ARG A 143 -24.86 -4.83 8.14
CA ARG A 143 -25.98 -5.38 7.38
C ARG A 143 -26.92 -6.25 8.22
N LYS A 144 -26.41 -6.87 9.29
CA LYS A 144 -27.23 -7.67 10.22
C LYS A 144 -27.86 -6.81 11.31
N LYS A 145 -27.10 -5.82 11.86
CA LYS A 145 -27.58 -5.01 12.98
C LYS A 145 -28.56 -3.91 12.56
N GLU A 146 -28.33 -3.32 11.40
CA GLU A 146 -29.11 -2.19 10.91
C GLU A 146 -29.59 -2.44 9.47
N PRO A 147 -30.60 -3.31 9.26
CA PRO A 147 -31.11 -3.66 7.94
C PRO A 147 -31.79 -2.46 7.26
N ASP A 148 -32.43 -1.59 8.03
CA ASP A 148 -33.25 -0.47 7.53
C ASP A 148 -32.49 0.85 7.32
N MET A 149 -31.17 0.85 7.60
CA MET A 149 -30.32 2.02 7.35
C MET A 149 -30.42 2.49 5.90
N PRO A 150 -30.71 3.76 5.63
CA PRO A 150 -30.79 4.29 4.27
C PRO A 150 -29.44 4.18 3.56
N ARG A 151 -29.40 3.44 2.44
CA ARG A 151 -28.19 3.19 1.65
C ARG A 151 -28.43 3.64 0.23
N PRO A 152 -27.66 4.61 -0.30
CA PRO A 152 -27.78 5.05 -1.68
C PRO A 152 -27.52 3.93 -2.69
N TYR A 153 -26.62 2.99 -2.35
CA TYR A 153 -26.30 1.83 -3.16
C TYR A 153 -26.44 0.52 -2.37
N LYS A 154 -27.17 -0.43 -2.93
CA LYS A 154 -27.32 -1.76 -2.36
C LYS A 154 -26.54 -2.77 -3.21
N VAL A 155 -25.45 -3.30 -2.64
CA VAL A 155 -24.64 -4.33 -3.29
C VAL A 155 -25.50 -5.58 -3.57
N PRO A 156 -25.62 -6.05 -4.83
CA PRO A 156 -26.31 -7.30 -5.14
C PRO A 156 -25.56 -8.46 -4.49
N CYS A 157 -26.28 -9.50 -4.08
CA CYS A 157 -25.68 -10.70 -3.46
C CYS A 157 -24.68 -10.38 -2.35
N TYR A 158 -24.98 -9.40 -1.48
CA TYR A 158 -24.03 -8.88 -0.46
C TYR A 158 -23.46 -9.97 0.45
N LYS A 159 -24.21 -11.04 0.70
CA LYS A 159 -23.73 -12.17 1.50
C LYS A 159 -22.55 -12.87 0.83
N PHE A 160 -22.64 -13.12 -0.48
CA PHE A 160 -21.56 -13.75 -1.24
C PHE A 160 -20.34 -12.85 -1.31
N PHE A 161 -20.48 -11.62 -1.79
CA PHE A 161 -19.35 -10.69 -1.93
C PHE A 161 -18.74 -10.30 -0.59
N GLY A 162 -19.56 -10.10 0.45
CA GLY A 162 -19.09 -9.79 1.79
C GLY A 162 -18.32 -10.94 2.42
N THR A 163 -18.83 -12.19 2.29
CA THR A 163 -18.13 -13.37 2.81
C THR A 163 -16.81 -13.60 2.06
N MET A 164 -16.81 -13.47 0.73
CA MET A 164 -15.57 -13.56 -0.06
C MET A 164 -14.56 -12.49 0.33
N ALA A 165 -15.00 -11.26 0.53
CA ALA A 165 -14.11 -10.18 0.97
C ALA A 165 -13.47 -10.48 2.34
N VAL A 166 -14.24 -11.00 3.30
CA VAL A 166 -13.73 -11.40 4.62
C VAL A 166 -12.73 -12.57 4.50
N ILE A 167 -13.07 -13.60 3.73
CA ILE A 167 -12.20 -14.77 3.55
C ILE A 167 -10.89 -14.35 2.87
N MET A 168 -10.94 -13.60 1.77
CA MET A 168 -9.76 -13.21 1.02
C MET A 168 -8.86 -12.27 1.83
N SER A 169 -9.43 -11.26 2.49
CA SER A 169 -8.65 -10.34 3.33
C SER A 169 -8.11 -11.04 4.57
N GLY A 170 -8.88 -11.93 5.19
CA GLY A 170 -8.42 -12.75 6.31
C GLY A 170 -7.30 -13.71 5.91
N PHE A 171 -7.39 -14.32 4.73
CA PHE A 171 -6.33 -15.16 4.17
C PHE A 171 -5.04 -14.33 3.96
N MET A 172 -5.13 -13.12 3.39
CA MET A 172 -3.98 -12.24 3.22
C MET A 172 -3.33 -11.90 4.57
N VAL A 173 -4.12 -11.53 5.59
CA VAL A 173 -3.59 -11.28 6.94
C VAL A 173 -2.93 -12.53 7.53
N ALA A 174 -3.53 -13.71 7.36
CA ALA A 174 -2.96 -14.97 7.84
C ALA A 174 -1.61 -15.28 7.18
N MET A 175 -1.44 -15.00 5.89
CA MET A 175 -0.17 -15.19 5.17
C MET A 175 0.97 -14.36 5.76
N TYR A 176 0.70 -13.15 6.28
CA TYR A 176 1.70 -12.34 6.97
C TYR A 176 2.08 -12.91 8.35
N CYS A 177 1.18 -13.67 8.98
CA CYS A 177 1.39 -14.24 10.33
C CYS A 177 2.01 -15.64 10.31
N ILE A 178 1.88 -16.41 9.22
CA ILE A 178 2.34 -17.81 9.15
C ILE A 178 3.83 -17.85 8.83
N PRO A 179 4.68 -18.39 9.72
CA PRO A 179 6.11 -18.58 9.45
C PRO A 179 6.30 -19.52 8.25
N GLY A 180 7.17 -19.15 7.31
CA GLY A 180 7.47 -19.97 6.13
C GLY A 180 6.56 -19.69 4.92
N SER A 181 5.54 -18.86 5.03
CA SER A 181 4.89 -18.26 3.86
C SER A 181 5.84 -17.23 3.27
N GLY A 182 6.05 -17.18 1.96
CA GLY A 182 6.95 -16.20 1.34
C GLY A 182 6.65 -14.71 1.65
N GLY A 183 5.59 -14.42 2.38
CA GLY A 183 5.17 -13.08 2.80
C GLY A 183 5.14 -12.86 4.31
N ASN A 184 5.71 -13.76 5.12
CA ASN A 184 5.67 -13.62 6.58
C ASN A 184 6.53 -12.43 7.06
N LEU A 185 6.00 -11.68 8.03
CA LEU A 185 6.71 -10.59 8.67
C LEU A 185 7.88 -11.09 9.51
N ILE A 186 9.04 -10.46 9.35
CA ILE A 186 10.22 -10.69 10.22
C ILE A 186 10.09 -9.91 11.52
N LEU A 187 10.94 -10.22 12.51
CA LEU A 187 10.88 -9.61 13.84
C LEU A 187 10.92 -8.07 13.79
N GLN A 188 11.73 -7.49 12.90
CA GLN A 188 11.86 -6.02 12.76
C GLN A 188 10.56 -5.36 12.27
N GLU A 189 9.86 -6.01 11.35
CA GLU A 189 8.58 -5.56 10.83
C GLU A 189 7.47 -5.66 11.87
N TRP A 190 7.47 -6.74 12.67
CA TRP A 190 6.58 -6.87 13.82
C TRP A 190 6.81 -5.78 14.86
N LEU A 191 8.07 -5.41 15.14
CA LEU A 191 8.38 -4.31 16.05
C LEU A 191 7.84 -2.97 15.53
N MET A 192 7.86 -2.74 14.21
CA MET A 192 7.24 -1.56 13.60
C MET A 192 5.72 -1.57 13.74
N VAL A 193 5.07 -2.69 13.45
CA VAL A 193 3.60 -2.84 13.62
C VAL A 193 3.19 -2.60 15.08
N LEU A 194 3.92 -3.17 16.02
CA LEU A 194 3.67 -2.98 17.45
C LEU A 194 3.92 -1.53 17.88
N GLY A 195 4.98 -0.88 17.38
CA GLY A 195 5.26 0.51 17.64
C GLY A 195 4.14 1.45 17.17
N TRP A 196 3.62 1.24 15.95
CA TRP A 196 2.47 1.98 15.44
C TRP A 196 1.19 1.70 16.22
N SER A 197 0.96 0.44 16.62
CA SER A 197 -0.20 0.06 17.43
C SER A 197 -0.16 0.70 18.82
N ALA A 198 1.02 0.74 19.44
CA ALA A 198 1.22 1.41 20.72
C ALA A 198 0.99 2.92 20.62
N LEU A 199 1.49 3.58 19.56
CA LEU A 199 1.19 4.98 19.29
C LEU A 199 -0.31 5.22 19.12
N GLY A 200 -1.00 4.37 18.37
CA GLY A 200 -2.46 4.43 18.24
C GLY A 200 -3.17 4.28 19.58
N GLY A 201 -2.71 3.38 20.45
CA GLY A 201 -3.24 3.21 21.79
C GLY A 201 -3.07 4.44 22.67
N VAL A 202 -1.91 5.12 22.60
CA VAL A 202 -1.66 6.37 23.36
C VAL A 202 -2.60 7.49 22.93
N PHE A 203 -2.98 7.57 21.65
CA PHE A 203 -3.90 8.59 21.17
C PHE A 203 -5.38 8.25 21.41
N TYR A 204 -5.70 6.99 21.71
CA TYR A 204 -7.07 6.55 21.98
C TYR A 204 -7.53 6.84 23.41
N VAL A 205 -6.61 7.07 24.34
CA VAL A 205 -6.88 7.48 25.74
C VAL A 205 -7.10 8.97 25.86
#